data_728b9abd8689e547d050dafe864e1080
#
_entry.id   728b9abd8689e547d050dafe864e1080
#
_cell.length_a   1.000
_cell.length_b   1.000
_cell.length_c   1.000
_cell.angle_alpha   90.00
_cell.angle_beta   90.00
_cell.angle_gamma   90.00
#
_symmetry.space_group_name_H-M   'P 1'
#
loop_
_entity.id
_entity.type
_entity.pdbx_description
1 polymer ?
#
loop_
_entity_poly.entity_id
_entity_poly.type
_entity_poly.pdbx_seq_one_letter_code
_entity_poly.pdbx_strand_id
1 'polypeptide(L)'
;MSNTTYDINSLRNIILDSQHLLKKSSDNIEDIVSDICGLQYDPNPTIHLNQYIMLWNRKKDFKAEQLDIAAYTEFKIVETWTFKRNMFFVPSQEYSLYRHATKGIIRWGRV
;
A
#
# COMPACT_ATOMS: atom_id res chain seq x y z
N MET A 1 -15.96 32.88 -4.45
CA MET A 1 -15.01 31.74 -4.36
C MET A 1 -13.61 32.29 -4.18
N SER A 2 -12.96 31.91 -3.10
CA SER A 2 -11.54 32.22 -2.94
C SER A 2 -10.74 31.19 -3.74
N ASN A 3 -9.90 31.66 -4.67
CA ASN A 3 -8.94 30.81 -5.37
C ASN A 3 -7.74 30.59 -4.46
N THR A 4 -7.55 29.36 -4.00
CA THR A 4 -6.35 28.98 -3.26
C THR A 4 -5.29 28.52 -4.27
N THR A 5 -4.15 29.19 -4.26
CA THR A 5 -3.02 28.79 -5.11
C THR A 5 -1.90 28.22 -4.25
N TYR A 6 -1.24 27.19 -4.77
CA TYR A 6 -0.09 26.55 -4.14
C TYR A 6 1.09 26.64 -5.10
N ASP A 7 2.30 26.86 -4.57
CA ASP A 7 3.48 26.74 -5.38
C ASP A 7 3.81 25.25 -5.65
N ILE A 8 4.67 25.01 -6.64
CA ILE A 8 4.99 23.64 -7.07
C ILE A 8 5.72 22.85 -5.98
N ASN A 9 6.54 23.48 -5.16
CA ASN A 9 7.25 22.80 -4.08
C ASN A 9 6.29 22.38 -2.98
N SER A 10 5.32 23.23 -2.64
CA SER A 10 4.26 22.87 -1.67
C SER A 10 3.42 21.70 -2.17
N LEU A 11 3.06 21.68 -3.47
CA LEU A 11 2.31 20.57 -4.07
C LEU A 11 3.12 19.26 -4.05
N ARG A 12 4.40 19.32 -4.37
CA ARG A 12 5.29 18.15 -4.29
C ARG A 12 5.37 17.60 -2.87
N ASN A 13 5.51 18.49 -1.88
CA ASN A 13 5.58 18.10 -0.48
C ASN A 13 4.26 17.46 -0.01
N ILE A 14 3.12 17.98 -0.41
CA ILE A 14 1.81 17.40 -0.10
C ILE A 14 1.71 15.98 -0.65
N ILE A 15 2.09 15.79 -1.91
CA ILE A 15 2.06 14.47 -2.55
C ILE A 15 3.01 13.49 -1.85
N LEU A 16 4.24 13.90 -1.58
CA LEU A 16 5.23 13.05 -0.90
C LEU A 16 4.79 12.70 0.51
N ASP A 17 4.22 13.66 1.23
CA ASP A 17 3.72 13.42 2.60
C ASP A 17 2.55 12.43 2.60
N SER A 18 1.62 12.57 1.67
CA SER A 18 0.48 11.65 1.55
C SER A 18 0.90 10.22 1.24
N GLN A 19 2.06 10.03 0.61
CA GLN A 19 2.64 8.72 0.27
C GLN A 19 3.67 8.25 1.30
N HIS A 20 3.83 8.94 2.43
CA HIS A 20 4.84 8.66 3.45
C HIS A 20 6.29 8.67 2.92
N LEU A 21 6.56 9.50 1.89
CA LEU A 21 7.87 9.61 1.26
C LEU A 21 8.62 10.90 1.60
N LEU A 22 7.95 11.88 2.22
CA LEU A 22 8.61 13.11 2.66
C LEU A 22 9.51 12.84 3.88
N LYS A 23 8.99 12.06 4.82
CA LYS A 23 9.73 11.54 5.97
C LYS A 23 9.15 10.17 6.33
N LYS A 24 9.98 9.32 6.94
CA LYS A 24 9.52 8.01 7.37
C LYS A 24 8.51 8.15 8.51
N SER A 25 7.45 7.36 8.43
CA SER A 25 6.34 7.38 9.37
C SER A 25 6.58 6.42 10.54
N SER A 26 6.11 6.81 11.73
CA SER A 26 6.01 5.92 12.89
C SER A 26 4.69 5.17 12.94
N ASP A 27 3.79 5.38 11.98
CA ASP A 27 2.50 4.70 11.90
C ASP A 27 2.68 3.18 11.76
N ASN A 28 1.64 2.44 12.12
CA ASN A 28 1.63 1.01 11.91
C ASN A 28 1.49 0.66 10.41
N ILE A 29 1.78 -0.59 10.07
CA ILE A 29 1.82 -1.05 8.67
C ILE A 29 0.46 -0.89 8.01
N GLU A 30 -0.63 -1.28 8.68
CA GLU A 30 -1.96 -1.22 8.10
C GLU A 30 -2.40 0.21 7.76
N ASP A 31 -2.01 1.19 8.55
CA ASP A 31 -2.33 2.59 8.27
C ASP A 31 -1.51 3.13 7.09
N ILE A 32 -0.23 2.80 7.01
CA ILE A 32 0.60 3.15 5.85
C ILE A 32 0.04 2.52 4.59
N VAL A 33 -0.32 1.25 4.63
CA VAL A 33 -0.88 0.53 3.48
C VAL A 33 -2.22 1.13 3.05
N SER A 34 -3.05 1.54 4.01
CA SER A 34 -4.30 2.26 3.72
C SER A 34 -4.04 3.58 2.98
N ASP A 35 -3.11 4.38 3.48
CA ASP A 35 -2.81 5.71 2.94
C ASP A 35 -2.25 5.65 1.52
N ILE A 36 -1.48 4.62 1.18
CA ILE A 36 -0.94 4.44 -0.17
C ILE A 36 -1.85 3.64 -1.09
N CYS A 37 -3.06 3.30 -0.63
CA CYS A 37 -4.06 2.54 -1.39
C CYS A 37 -3.60 1.14 -1.82
N GLY A 38 -2.86 0.48 -0.95
CA GLY A 38 -2.40 -0.88 -1.18
C GLY A 38 -0.90 -0.99 -1.41
N LEU A 39 -0.34 -2.09 -0.99
CA LEU A 39 1.08 -2.41 -1.09
C LEU A 39 1.26 -3.50 -2.14
N GLN A 40 1.85 -3.17 -3.27
CA GLN A 40 2.01 -4.12 -4.36
C GLN A 40 2.89 -5.30 -3.96
N TYR A 41 2.35 -6.50 -4.12
CA TYR A 41 3.09 -7.74 -3.95
C TYR A 41 3.71 -8.15 -5.29
N ASP A 42 5.03 -8.15 -5.34
CA ASP A 42 5.78 -8.61 -6.50
C ASP A 42 6.71 -9.75 -6.07
N PRO A 43 6.54 -10.97 -6.59
CA PRO A 43 7.37 -12.11 -6.21
C PRO A 43 8.76 -12.09 -6.84
N ASN A 44 9.07 -11.13 -7.72
CA ASN A 44 10.37 -11.06 -8.39
C ASN A 44 11.43 -10.43 -7.47
N PRO A 45 12.41 -11.21 -6.95
CA PRO A 45 13.38 -10.73 -5.98
C PRO A 45 14.67 -10.20 -6.63
N THR A 46 14.61 -9.45 -7.72
CA THR A 46 15.80 -8.98 -8.45
C THR A 46 16.80 -8.26 -7.53
N ILE A 47 16.33 -7.37 -6.68
CA ILE A 47 17.12 -6.74 -5.61
C ILE A 47 16.59 -7.23 -4.27
N HIS A 48 15.31 -7.07 -4.06
CA HIS A 48 14.54 -7.56 -2.92
C HIS A 48 13.06 -7.55 -3.29
N LEU A 49 12.22 -8.23 -2.52
CA LEU A 49 10.78 -8.20 -2.76
C LEU A 49 10.24 -6.78 -2.62
N ASN A 50 9.46 -6.35 -3.58
CA ASN A 50 8.99 -4.97 -3.71
C ASN A 50 8.24 -4.47 -2.47
N GLN A 51 7.40 -5.32 -1.87
CA GLN A 51 6.62 -4.95 -0.69
C GLN A 51 7.49 -4.54 0.50
N TYR A 52 8.65 -5.18 0.69
CA TYR A 52 9.59 -4.80 1.74
C TYR A 52 10.27 -3.47 1.43
N ILE A 53 10.71 -3.29 0.19
CA ILE A 53 11.35 -2.04 -0.26
C ILE A 53 10.41 -0.85 -0.08
N MET A 54 9.14 -1.01 -0.45
CA MET A 54 8.14 0.04 -0.29
C MET A 54 7.97 0.45 1.17
N LEU A 55 7.98 -0.49 2.10
CA LEU A 55 7.85 -0.21 3.52
C LEU A 55 9.15 0.34 4.13
N TRP A 56 10.31 -0.12 3.69
CA TRP A 56 11.59 0.47 4.13
C TRP A 56 11.68 1.96 3.80
N ASN A 57 11.14 2.36 2.66
CA ASN A 57 11.13 3.76 2.25
C ASN A 57 10.14 4.62 3.04
N ARG A 58 9.15 4.02 3.68
CA ARG A 58 8.01 4.73 4.27
C ARG A 58 7.93 4.62 5.79
N LYS A 59 8.33 3.48 6.35
CA LYS A 59 8.19 3.21 7.78
C LYS A 59 9.52 3.35 8.50
N LYS A 60 9.49 4.14 9.59
CA LYS A 60 10.64 4.30 10.48
C LYS A 60 10.96 2.98 11.18
N ASP A 61 12.24 2.62 11.22
CA ASP A 61 12.75 1.41 11.88
C ASP A 61 12.07 0.12 11.39
N PHE A 62 11.69 0.07 10.11
CA PHE A 62 11.02 -1.09 9.53
C PHE A 62 11.94 -2.31 9.47
N LYS A 63 11.39 -3.46 9.87
CA LYS A 63 12.01 -4.78 9.71
C LYS A 63 11.07 -5.68 8.92
N ALA A 64 11.63 -6.53 8.05
CA ALA A 64 10.85 -7.41 7.19
C ALA A 64 9.87 -8.29 7.96
N GLU A 65 10.25 -8.76 9.14
CA GLU A 65 9.39 -9.58 10.00
C GLU A 65 8.11 -8.88 10.41
N GLN A 66 8.11 -7.55 10.48
CA GLN A 66 6.90 -6.79 10.82
C GLN A 66 5.82 -6.93 9.77
N LEU A 67 6.19 -6.98 8.48
CA LEU A 67 5.24 -7.25 7.40
C LEU A 67 4.69 -8.66 7.50
N ASP A 68 5.55 -9.64 7.70
CA ASP A 68 5.16 -11.05 7.79
C ASP A 68 4.21 -11.29 8.97
N ILE A 69 4.47 -10.66 10.12
CA ILE A 69 3.61 -10.74 11.28
C ILE A 69 2.25 -10.09 11.00
N ALA A 70 2.25 -8.90 10.41
CA ALA A 70 1.01 -8.17 10.08
C ALA A 70 0.13 -8.94 9.09
N ALA A 71 0.75 -9.62 8.11
CA ALA A 71 0.04 -10.35 7.07
C ALA A 71 -0.39 -11.75 7.50
N TYR A 72 0.51 -12.51 8.13
CA TYR A 72 0.33 -13.96 8.29
C TYR A 72 0.14 -14.42 9.74
N THR A 73 0.35 -13.56 10.69
CA THR A 73 0.13 -13.86 12.13
C THR A 73 -1.04 -13.07 12.68
N GLU A 74 -1.07 -11.76 12.47
CA GLU A 74 -2.10 -10.88 13.02
C GLU A 74 -3.24 -10.62 12.03
N PHE A 75 -3.05 -10.91 10.74
CA PHE A 75 -4.03 -10.69 9.68
C PHE A 75 -4.56 -9.25 9.62
N LYS A 76 -3.71 -8.28 9.91
CA LYS A 76 -4.04 -6.85 9.81
C LYS A 76 -4.04 -6.35 8.37
N ILE A 77 -3.28 -7.02 7.51
CA ILE A 77 -3.30 -6.85 6.06
C ILE A 77 -3.48 -8.20 5.40
N VAL A 78 -4.07 -8.22 4.22
CA VAL A 78 -4.34 -9.44 3.47
C VAL A 78 -3.97 -9.27 2.00
N GLU A 79 -3.57 -10.36 1.36
CA GLU A 79 -3.33 -10.40 -0.08
C GLU A 79 -4.65 -10.40 -0.83
N THR A 80 -4.77 -9.56 -1.85
CA THR A 80 -5.94 -9.56 -2.74
C THR A 80 -5.57 -9.10 -4.14
N TRP A 81 -6.36 -9.52 -5.12
CA TRP A 81 -6.32 -8.95 -6.46
C TRP A 81 -6.99 -7.59 -6.46
N THR A 82 -6.38 -6.64 -7.17
CA THR A 82 -6.97 -5.32 -7.37
C THR A 82 -7.55 -5.17 -8.78
N PHE A 83 -8.27 -4.09 -9.01
CA PHE A 83 -8.77 -3.73 -10.34
C PHE A 83 -7.66 -3.56 -11.39
N LYS A 84 -6.41 -3.39 -10.97
CA LYS A 84 -5.23 -3.35 -11.85
C LYS A 84 -4.73 -4.74 -12.25
N ARG A 85 -5.39 -5.80 -11.83
CA ARG A 85 -5.03 -7.20 -12.08
C ARG A 85 -3.69 -7.61 -11.49
N ASN A 86 -3.28 -6.95 -10.43
CA ASN A 86 -2.07 -7.25 -9.68
C ASN A 86 -2.43 -7.66 -8.25
N MET A 87 -1.54 -8.43 -7.64
CA MET A 87 -1.65 -8.75 -6.22
C MET A 87 -1.18 -7.58 -5.36
N PHE A 88 -1.97 -7.27 -4.33
CA PHE A 88 -1.66 -6.23 -3.36
C PHE A 88 -1.95 -6.74 -1.97
N PHE A 89 -1.22 -6.20 -0.99
CA PHE A 89 -1.65 -6.21 0.40
C PHE A 89 -2.55 -5.00 0.63
N VAL A 90 -3.67 -5.23 1.28
CA VAL A 90 -4.62 -4.19 1.68
C VAL A 90 -4.98 -4.38 3.15
N PRO A 91 -5.38 -3.33 3.88
CA PRO A 91 -5.85 -3.52 5.24
C PRO A 91 -7.04 -4.48 5.26
N SER A 92 -7.06 -5.37 6.24
CA SER A 92 -8.12 -6.38 6.36
C SER A 92 -9.51 -5.75 6.44
N GLN A 93 -9.62 -4.58 7.08
CA GLN A 93 -10.86 -3.82 7.20
C GLN A 93 -11.36 -3.29 5.86
N GLU A 94 -10.48 -3.10 4.88
CA GLU A 94 -10.81 -2.61 3.55
C GLU A 94 -10.99 -3.72 2.51
N TYR A 95 -10.74 -4.96 2.89
CA TYR A 95 -10.79 -6.09 1.97
C TYR A 95 -12.11 -6.21 1.21
N SER A 96 -13.24 -5.98 1.87
CA SER A 96 -14.56 -6.07 1.26
C SER A 96 -14.75 -5.06 0.13
N LEU A 97 -14.18 -3.87 0.24
CA LEU A 97 -14.22 -2.84 -0.81
C LEU A 97 -13.47 -3.30 -2.05
N TYR A 98 -12.26 -3.82 -1.88
CA TYR A 98 -11.45 -4.32 -3.00
C TYR A 98 -12.10 -5.53 -3.64
N ARG A 99 -12.62 -6.46 -2.85
CA ARG A 99 -13.29 -7.63 -3.37
C ARG A 99 -14.54 -7.27 -4.17
N HIS A 100 -15.31 -6.32 -3.71
CA HIS A 100 -16.48 -5.84 -4.43
C HIS A 100 -16.09 -5.21 -5.77
N ALA A 101 -15.09 -4.34 -5.77
CA ALA A 101 -14.59 -3.68 -6.97
C ALA A 101 -14.00 -4.65 -8.00
N THR A 102 -13.43 -5.79 -7.55
CA THR A 102 -12.77 -6.76 -8.44
C THR A 102 -13.65 -7.95 -8.82
N LYS A 103 -14.88 -8.00 -8.34
CA LYS A 103 -15.80 -9.14 -8.52
C LYS A 103 -16.02 -9.54 -9.98
N GLY A 104 -16.03 -8.55 -10.90
CA GLY A 104 -16.14 -8.80 -12.33
C GLY A 104 -14.82 -9.22 -12.99
N ILE A 105 -13.70 -8.81 -12.44
CA ILE A 105 -12.36 -9.02 -13.00
C ILE A 105 -11.88 -10.45 -12.73
N ILE A 106 -12.16 -10.99 -11.56
CA ILE A 106 -11.77 -12.35 -11.16
C ILE A 106 -12.43 -13.43 -12.04
N ARG A 107 -13.59 -13.14 -12.61
CA ARG A 107 -14.28 -14.06 -13.52
C ARG A 107 -13.51 -14.33 -14.82
N TRP A 108 -12.69 -13.40 -15.26
CA TRP A 108 -11.93 -13.52 -16.51
C TRP A 108 -10.58 -14.23 -16.35
N GLY A 109 -10.12 -14.41 -15.12
CA GLY A 109 -8.86 -15.11 -14.84
C GLY A 109 -8.99 -16.61 -14.62
N ARG A 110 -10.19 -17.15 -14.70
CA ARG A 110 -10.40 -18.60 -14.68
C ARG A 110 -10.57 -19.09 -16.09
N VAL A 111 -9.47 -19.46 -16.65
CA VAL A 111 -9.49 -20.34 -17.79
C VAL A 111 -9.60 -21.76 -17.29
#